data_1c6abf5953651c3810e53d26a04d947f
#
_entry.id   1c6abf5953651c3810e53d26a04d947f
#
_cell.length_a   1.000
_cell.length_b   1.000
_cell.length_c   1.000
_cell.angle_alpha   90.00
_cell.angle_beta   90.00
_cell.angle_gamma   90.00
#
_symmetry.space_group_name_H-M   'P 1'
#
loop_
_entity.id
_entity.type
_entity.pdbx_description
1 polymer ?
#
loop_
_entity_poly.entity_id
_entity_poly.type
_entity_poly.pdbx_seq_one_letter_code
_entity_poly.pdbx_strand_id
1 'polypeptide(L)'
;RVNIFSQKGYISTVMRQLAARVPTVDEMMLPPAFRRMAEDRNGMILVTGATGSGKSTSLAAVLNEINERKSVHVVTLEDPVEYVHAQKKATFNQRELGIDFDTFANGLRAALRQAPKVILVGEMRDRETVEIGLSAAETGHLLLTTLHTVDAGQTINRIVGMFDQEDEKQIRIRLADSVRWIACQRLLPKIGGGRVAAFEIMNTNLRVKDTILHGEAEGKTFYDIIEAGQPFGMMTFDQSITELYQKGLITEETALSYASRKAIVGRAIDAVKSARGEKTTSIEDLKIDQDYTKQ
;
A
#
# COMPACT_ATOMS: atom_id res chain seq x y z
N ARG A 1 -22.11 -10.59 -4.28
CA ARG A 1 -22.44 -10.63 -2.85
C ARG A 1 -23.81 -10.04 -2.64
N VAL A 2 -24.64 -10.73 -1.85
CA VAL A 2 -26.00 -10.29 -1.54
C VAL A 2 -26.16 -10.20 -0.01
N ASN A 3 -26.64 -9.07 0.48
CA ASN A 3 -27.02 -8.90 1.87
C ASN A 3 -28.54 -8.68 1.93
N ILE A 4 -29.24 -9.52 2.67
CA ILE A 4 -30.69 -9.44 2.86
C ILE A 4 -30.94 -9.08 4.34
N PHE A 5 -31.73 -8.06 4.58
CA PHE A 5 -32.02 -7.57 5.92
C PHE A 5 -33.46 -7.03 6.05
N SER A 6 -33.95 -6.95 7.29
CA SER A 6 -35.25 -6.34 7.59
C SER A 6 -35.10 -4.85 7.88
N GLN A 7 -36.01 -4.04 7.29
CA GLN A 7 -36.10 -2.62 7.56
C GLN A 7 -37.59 -2.20 7.64
N LYS A 8 -38.03 -1.63 8.75
CA LYS A 8 -39.42 -1.15 8.98
C LYS A 8 -40.48 -2.20 8.62
N GLY A 9 -40.21 -3.47 8.91
CA GLY A 9 -41.13 -4.59 8.60
C GLY A 9 -41.07 -5.10 7.17
N TYR A 10 -40.21 -4.55 6.31
CA TYR A 10 -39.98 -5.01 4.93
C TYR A 10 -38.61 -5.68 4.76
N ILE A 11 -38.53 -6.62 3.84
CA ILE A 11 -37.25 -7.21 3.43
C ILE A 11 -36.59 -6.28 2.43
N SER A 12 -35.33 -5.95 2.68
CA SER A 12 -34.47 -5.15 1.80
C SER A 12 -33.25 -5.94 1.40
N THR A 13 -32.72 -5.66 0.20
CA THR A 13 -31.57 -6.38 -0.36
C THR A 13 -30.57 -5.38 -0.92
N VAL A 14 -29.29 -5.56 -0.56
CA VAL A 14 -28.16 -4.87 -1.19
C VAL A 14 -27.30 -5.88 -1.92
N MET A 15 -27.03 -5.62 -3.20
CA MET A 15 -26.24 -6.49 -4.05
C MET A 15 -24.97 -5.78 -4.51
N ARG A 16 -23.81 -6.46 -4.40
CA ARG A 16 -22.52 -6.01 -4.96
C ARG A 16 -22.07 -7.03 -5.99
N GLN A 17 -21.87 -6.58 -7.23
CA GLN A 17 -21.25 -7.42 -8.24
C GLN A 17 -19.76 -7.58 -7.93
N LEU A 18 -19.27 -8.81 -7.92
CA LEU A 18 -17.83 -9.10 -7.80
C LEU A 18 -17.16 -8.87 -9.15
N ALA A 19 -15.87 -8.57 -9.13
CA ALA A 19 -15.09 -8.40 -10.34
C ALA A 19 -15.03 -9.73 -11.13
N ALA A 20 -15.26 -9.66 -12.43
CA ALA A 20 -15.30 -10.85 -13.29
C ALA A 20 -13.91 -11.49 -13.50
N ARG A 21 -12.84 -10.73 -13.29
CA ARG A 21 -11.46 -11.19 -13.44
C ARG A 21 -10.51 -10.46 -12.49
N VAL A 22 -9.39 -11.09 -12.21
CA VAL A 22 -8.29 -10.48 -11.45
C VAL A 22 -7.54 -9.52 -12.37
N PRO A 23 -7.31 -8.24 -11.96
CA PRO A 23 -6.54 -7.30 -12.75
C PRO A 23 -5.05 -7.63 -12.75
N THR A 24 -4.33 -7.15 -13.76
CA THR A 24 -2.88 -7.25 -13.83
C THR A 24 -2.20 -5.99 -13.26
N VAL A 25 -0.91 -6.10 -12.96
CA VAL A 25 -0.08 -4.97 -12.51
C VAL A 25 -0.09 -3.84 -13.56
N ASP A 26 -0.04 -4.16 -14.85
CA ASP A 26 -0.04 -3.18 -15.94
C ASP A 26 -1.39 -2.48 -16.10
N GLU A 27 -2.49 -3.23 -16.09
CA GLU A 27 -3.84 -2.67 -16.19
C GLU A 27 -4.14 -1.67 -15.07
N MET A 28 -3.61 -1.94 -13.89
CA MET A 28 -3.77 -1.08 -12.73
C MET A 28 -2.73 0.05 -12.67
N MET A 29 -1.81 0.12 -13.62
CA MET A 29 -0.68 1.08 -13.64
C MET A 29 0.10 1.09 -12.33
N LEU A 30 0.29 -0.11 -11.71
CA LEU A 30 1.03 -0.22 -10.45
C LEU A 30 2.51 0.02 -10.69
N PRO A 31 3.20 0.71 -9.76
CA PRO A 31 4.64 0.89 -9.83
C PRO A 31 5.41 -0.44 -9.95
N PRO A 32 6.61 -0.45 -10.56
CA PRO A 32 7.42 -1.67 -10.73
C PRO A 32 7.73 -2.42 -9.42
N ALA A 33 7.66 -1.74 -8.29
CA ALA A 33 7.81 -2.32 -6.96
C ALA A 33 6.83 -3.48 -6.70
N PHE A 34 5.61 -3.42 -7.24
CA PHE A 34 4.61 -4.48 -7.06
C PHE A 34 5.02 -5.80 -7.75
N ARG A 35 5.74 -5.75 -8.86
CA ARG A 35 6.33 -6.95 -9.46
C ARG A 35 7.48 -7.50 -8.61
N ARG A 36 8.32 -6.63 -8.05
CA ARG A 36 9.38 -7.05 -7.12
C ARG A 36 8.82 -7.68 -5.86
N MET A 37 7.72 -7.17 -5.31
CA MET A 37 6.99 -7.81 -4.20
C MET A 37 6.58 -9.25 -4.54
N ALA A 38 6.16 -9.51 -5.78
CA ALA A 38 5.82 -10.86 -6.22
C ALA A 38 7.05 -11.79 -6.37
N GLU A 39 8.27 -11.26 -6.44
CA GLU A 39 9.52 -12.02 -6.54
C GLU A 39 10.04 -12.47 -5.17
N ASP A 40 9.66 -11.81 -4.09
CA ASP A 40 10.10 -12.15 -2.74
C ASP A 40 9.77 -13.60 -2.38
N ARG A 41 10.63 -14.21 -1.57
CA ARG A 41 10.49 -15.59 -1.14
C ARG A 41 9.87 -15.73 0.23
N ASN A 42 10.12 -14.77 1.10
CA ASN A 42 9.66 -14.71 2.49
C ASN A 42 9.61 -13.27 3.01
N GLY A 43 9.04 -13.12 4.17
CA GLY A 43 8.89 -11.84 4.86
C GLY A 43 7.47 -11.30 4.75
N MET A 44 7.28 -10.05 5.13
CA MET A 44 5.97 -9.42 5.23
C MET A 44 5.83 -8.27 4.25
N ILE A 45 4.75 -8.26 3.49
CA ILE A 45 4.34 -7.18 2.58
C ILE A 45 3.03 -6.59 3.12
N LEU A 46 3.04 -5.30 3.39
CA LEU A 46 1.91 -4.54 3.92
C LEU A 46 1.39 -3.60 2.84
N VAL A 47 0.12 -3.73 2.46
CA VAL A 47 -0.56 -2.76 1.60
C VAL A 47 -1.58 -2.00 2.41
N THR A 48 -1.40 -0.69 2.55
CA THR A 48 -2.18 0.12 3.51
C THR A 48 -2.91 1.28 2.83
N GLY A 49 -3.83 1.88 3.55
CA GLY A 49 -4.62 3.00 3.07
C GLY A 49 -6.07 2.93 3.56
N ALA A 50 -6.83 3.99 3.34
CA ALA A 50 -8.23 4.08 3.71
C ALA A 50 -9.08 2.98 3.06
N THR A 51 -10.26 2.73 3.62
CA THR A 51 -11.25 1.85 2.99
C THR A 51 -11.60 2.38 1.59
N GLY A 52 -11.62 1.48 0.60
CA GLY A 52 -11.89 1.87 -0.79
C GLY A 52 -10.70 2.48 -1.54
N SER A 53 -9.48 2.48 -0.97
CA SER A 53 -8.26 2.95 -1.66
C SER A 53 -7.71 1.95 -2.69
N GLY A 54 -8.30 0.74 -2.81
CA GLY A 54 -7.91 -0.26 -3.80
C GLY A 54 -6.87 -1.27 -3.33
N LYS A 55 -6.64 -1.42 -2.03
CA LYS A 55 -5.66 -2.36 -1.44
C LYS A 55 -5.84 -3.80 -1.93
N SER A 56 -7.07 -4.33 -1.79
CA SER A 56 -7.40 -5.70 -2.22
C SER A 56 -7.15 -5.90 -3.72
N THR A 57 -7.45 -4.88 -4.53
CA THR A 57 -7.20 -4.90 -5.98
C THR A 57 -5.70 -4.99 -6.29
N SER A 58 -4.88 -4.19 -5.61
CA SER A 58 -3.42 -4.21 -5.77
C SER A 58 -2.81 -5.52 -5.29
N LEU A 59 -3.28 -6.07 -4.15
CA LEU A 59 -2.86 -7.39 -3.67
C LEU A 59 -3.27 -8.52 -4.61
N ALA A 60 -4.49 -8.45 -5.17
CA ALA A 60 -4.94 -9.42 -6.17
C ALA A 60 -4.05 -9.41 -7.42
N ALA A 61 -3.60 -8.22 -7.87
CA ALA A 61 -2.65 -8.11 -8.98
C ALA A 61 -1.27 -8.74 -8.65
N VAL A 62 -0.75 -8.54 -7.43
CA VAL A 62 0.49 -9.19 -6.96
C VAL A 62 0.33 -10.70 -6.89
N LEU A 63 -0.79 -11.19 -6.35
CA LEU A 63 -1.09 -12.63 -6.31
C LEU A 63 -1.26 -13.23 -7.71
N ASN A 64 -1.83 -12.48 -8.66
CA ASN A 64 -1.91 -12.93 -10.05
C ASN A 64 -0.51 -13.03 -10.70
N GLU A 65 0.38 -12.09 -10.41
CA GLU A 65 1.79 -12.14 -10.88
C GLU A 65 2.51 -13.38 -10.32
N ILE A 66 2.29 -13.71 -9.02
CA ILE A 66 2.80 -14.94 -8.40
C ILE A 66 2.21 -16.16 -9.09
N ASN A 67 0.88 -16.17 -9.34
CA ASN A 67 0.15 -17.27 -9.97
C ASN A 67 0.65 -17.60 -11.39
N GLU A 68 1.05 -16.59 -12.13
CA GLU A 68 1.57 -16.77 -13.49
C GLU A 68 3.02 -17.28 -13.54
N ARG A 69 3.81 -16.95 -12.51
CA ARG A 69 5.26 -17.18 -12.55
C ARG A 69 5.77 -18.28 -11.65
N LYS A 70 5.12 -18.53 -10.49
CA LYS A 70 5.65 -19.43 -9.45
C LYS A 70 4.77 -20.65 -9.25
N SER A 71 5.37 -21.85 -9.22
CA SER A 71 4.70 -23.09 -8.83
C SER A 71 4.71 -23.22 -7.31
N VAL A 72 3.79 -22.56 -6.64
CA VAL A 72 3.71 -22.47 -5.18
C VAL A 72 2.27 -22.65 -4.69
N HIS A 73 2.12 -23.07 -3.45
CA HIS A 73 0.83 -23.08 -2.76
C HIS A 73 0.57 -21.71 -2.12
N VAL A 74 -0.57 -21.14 -2.43
CA VAL A 74 -1.07 -19.85 -1.91
C VAL A 74 -2.32 -20.12 -1.08
N VAL A 75 -2.34 -19.65 0.15
CA VAL A 75 -3.54 -19.65 1.00
C VAL A 75 -3.97 -18.22 1.24
N THR A 76 -5.25 -17.93 1.05
CA THR A 76 -5.81 -16.62 1.39
C THR A 76 -6.86 -16.76 2.50
N LEU A 77 -6.85 -15.80 3.40
CA LEU A 77 -7.80 -15.65 4.50
C LEU A 77 -8.44 -14.27 4.34
N GLU A 78 -9.70 -14.19 3.94
CA GLU A 78 -10.35 -12.96 3.49
C GLU A 78 -11.70 -12.71 4.19
N ASP A 79 -12.15 -11.45 4.23
CA ASP A 79 -13.46 -11.04 4.79
C ASP A 79 -14.12 -9.95 3.92
N PRO A 80 -14.83 -10.35 2.88
CA PRO A 80 -14.91 -11.64 2.19
C PRO A 80 -13.88 -11.79 1.07
N VAL A 81 -13.89 -12.92 0.35
CA VAL A 81 -13.17 -13.08 -0.92
C VAL A 81 -13.71 -12.08 -1.96
N GLU A 82 -12.84 -11.16 -2.43
CA GLU A 82 -13.20 -10.15 -3.44
C GLU A 82 -12.86 -10.59 -4.87
N TYR A 83 -11.79 -11.36 -5.05
CA TYR A 83 -11.30 -11.84 -6.33
C TYR A 83 -11.10 -13.36 -6.28
N VAL A 84 -11.65 -14.08 -7.25
CA VAL A 84 -11.43 -15.53 -7.38
C VAL A 84 -10.28 -15.76 -8.34
N HIS A 85 -9.20 -16.38 -7.83
CA HIS A 85 -8.01 -16.70 -8.61
C HIS A 85 -8.18 -18.06 -9.30
N ALA A 86 -8.17 -18.04 -10.63
CA ALA A 86 -8.05 -19.29 -11.39
C ALA A 86 -6.66 -19.91 -11.15
N GLN A 87 -6.58 -21.21 -10.95
CA GLN A 87 -5.31 -21.91 -10.78
C GLN A 87 -4.53 -21.89 -12.11
N LYS A 88 -3.29 -21.39 -12.06
CA LYS A 88 -2.33 -21.39 -13.19
C LYS A 88 -1.10 -22.21 -12.80
N LYS A 89 0.05 -21.54 -12.53
CA LYS A 89 1.22 -22.23 -11.97
C LYS A 89 1.09 -22.45 -10.46
N ALA A 90 0.48 -21.50 -9.75
CA ALA A 90 0.24 -21.64 -8.33
C ALA A 90 -1.09 -22.35 -8.05
N THR A 91 -1.15 -23.06 -6.92
CA THR A 91 -2.38 -23.64 -6.38
C THR A 91 -2.94 -22.68 -5.32
N PHE A 92 -4.21 -22.29 -5.46
CA PHE A 92 -4.90 -21.39 -4.55
C PHE A 92 -5.90 -22.10 -3.67
N ASN A 93 -5.87 -21.86 -2.36
CA ASN A 93 -6.92 -22.14 -1.43
C ASN A 93 -7.39 -20.83 -0.79
N GLN A 94 -8.52 -20.31 -1.25
CA GLN A 94 -9.13 -19.08 -0.76
C GLN A 94 -10.20 -19.43 0.26
N ARG A 95 -10.10 -18.82 1.45
CA ARG A 95 -10.97 -19.09 2.60
C ARG A 95 -11.61 -17.80 3.07
N GLU A 96 -12.89 -17.87 3.43
CA GLU A 96 -13.70 -16.72 3.85
C GLU A 96 -14.03 -16.79 5.34
N LEU A 97 -13.87 -15.66 6.04
CA LEU A 97 -14.22 -15.52 7.45
C LEU A 97 -15.73 -15.76 7.66
N GLY A 98 -16.05 -16.51 8.71
CA GLY A 98 -17.43 -16.87 9.06
C GLY A 98 -18.02 -18.01 8.23
N ILE A 99 -17.32 -18.48 7.19
CA ILE A 99 -17.70 -19.64 6.36
C ILE A 99 -16.66 -20.75 6.53
N ASP A 100 -15.40 -20.46 6.23
CA ASP A 100 -14.32 -21.45 6.19
C ASP A 100 -13.40 -21.37 7.42
N PHE A 101 -13.43 -20.28 8.16
CA PHE A 101 -12.72 -20.10 9.43
C PHE A 101 -13.44 -19.07 10.31
N ASP A 102 -13.19 -19.13 11.63
CA ASP A 102 -13.87 -18.33 12.65
C ASP A 102 -13.14 -17.03 13.01
N THR A 103 -11.80 -17.05 13.08
CA THR A 103 -10.96 -15.88 13.37
C THR A 103 -9.71 -15.89 12.49
N PHE A 104 -9.16 -14.72 12.17
CA PHE A 104 -7.93 -14.64 11.39
C PHE A 104 -6.77 -15.36 12.06
N ALA A 105 -6.66 -15.30 13.39
CA ALA A 105 -5.64 -16.00 14.14
C ALA A 105 -5.74 -17.52 13.97
N ASN A 106 -6.94 -18.12 14.12
CA ASN A 106 -7.17 -19.55 13.92
C ASN A 106 -6.97 -19.97 12.46
N GLY A 107 -7.49 -19.17 11.53
CA GLY A 107 -7.30 -19.39 10.08
C GLY A 107 -5.82 -19.42 9.71
N LEU A 108 -5.01 -18.49 10.25
CA LEU A 108 -3.58 -18.40 9.97
C LEU A 108 -2.80 -19.58 10.61
N ARG A 109 -3.11 -19.97 11.85
CA ARG A 109 -2.53 -21.16 12.46
C ARG A 109 -2.83 -22.44 11.65
N ALA A 110 -4.04 -22.56 11.15
CA ALA A 110 -4.42 -23.68 10.29
C ALA A 110 -3.69 -23.64 8.94
N ALA A 111 -3.57 -22.46 8.34
CA ALA A 111 -2.85 -22.25 7.07
C ALA A 111 -1.39 -22.71 7.16
N LEU A 112 -0.68 -22.41 8.26
CA LEU A 112 0.72 -22.80 8.46
C LEU A 112 0.93 -24.34 8.44
N ARG A 113 -0.12 -25.13 8.68
CA ARG A 113 -0.06 -26.61 8.60
C ARG A 113 -0.31 -27.15 7.18
N GLN A 114 -0.63 -26.27 6.23
CA GLN A 114 -0.92 -26.63 4.86
C GLN A 114 0.30 -26.48 3.92
N ALA A 115 1.46 -26.20 4.48
CA ALA A 115 2.73 -25.95 3.76
C ALA A 115 2.62 -24.90 2.63
N PRO A 116 1.94 -23.74 2.82
CA PRO A 116 1.89 -22.70 1.82
C PRO A 116 3.28 -22.06 1.68
N LYS A 117 3.56 -21.46 0.53
CA LYS A 117 4.70 -20.54 0.36
C LYS A 117 4.28 -19.08 0.47
N VAL A 118 3.02 -18.80 0.14
CA VAL A 118 2.43 -17.46 0.17
C VAL A 118 1.13 -17.51 0.96
N ILE A 119 0.98 -16.57 1.87
CA ILE A 119 -0.23 -16.42 2.68
C ILE A 119 -0.73 -14.98 2.53
N LEU A 120 -1.99 -14.81 2.14
CA LEU A 120 -2.69 -13.53 2.25
C LEU A 120 -3.55 -13.56 3.51
N VAL A 121 -3.34 -12.62 4.41
CA VAL A 121 -4.25 -12.29 5.50
C VAL A 121 -4.94 -10.99 5.15
N GLY A 122 -6.25 -11.01 4.92
CA GLY A 122 -7.03 -9.88 4.42
C GLY A 122 -6.75 -8.61 5.23
N GLU A 123 -6.69 -8.73 6.56
CA GLU A 123 -6.26 -7.65 7.45
C GLU A 123 -5.74 -8.20 8.78
N MET A 124 -4.82 -7.45 9.41
CA MET A 124 -4.32 -7.71 10.75
C MET A 124 -4.80 -6.60 11.70
N ARG A 125 -5.79 -6.90 12.56
CA ARG A 125 -6.40 -5.93 13.46
C ARG A 125 -5.99 -6.09 14.93
N ASP A 126 -5.46 -7.24 15.28
CA ASP A 126 -5.20 -7.65 16.66
C ASP A 126 -3.79 -8.19 16.85
N ARG A 127 -3.33 -8.14 18.10
CA ARG A 127 -2.02 -8.60 18.56
C ARG A 127 -1.75 -10.04 18.15
N GLU A 128 -2.71 -10.93 18.39
CA GLU A 128 -2.54 -12.38 18.17
C GLU A 128 -2.29 -12.70 16.69
N THR A 129 -3.09 -12.11 15.79
CA THR A 129 -2.92 -12.27 14.33
C THR A 129 -1.57 -11.73 13.88
N VAL A 130 -1.11 -10.57 14.40
CA VAL A 130 0.21 -10.01 14.10
C VAL A 130 1.34 -10.91 14.57
N GLU A 131 1.28 -11.46 15.79
CA GLU A 131 2.29 -12.38 16.33
C GLU A 131 2.47 -13.63 15.47
N ILE A 132 1.35 -14.25 15.06
CA ILE A 132 1.37 -15.42 14.19
C ILE A 132 1.91 -15.05 12.79
N GLY A 133 1.51 -13.88 12.28
CA GLY A 133 1.99 -13.38 10.99
C GLY A 133 3.50 -13.12 10.96
N LEU A 134 4.05 -12.51 12.01
CA LEU A 134 5.49 -12.33 12.17
C LEU A 134 6.20 -13.67 12.20
N SER A 135 5.69 -14.63 12.98
CA SER A 135 6.25 -15.99 13.06
C SER A 135 6.21 -16.71 11.71
N ALA A 136 5.15 -16.52 10.92
CA ALA A 136 5.06 -17.05 9.54
C ALA A 136 6.15 -16.45 8.64
N ALA A 137 6.33 -15.11 8.67
CA ALA A 137 7.35 -14.43 7.89
C ALA A 137 8.79 -14.86 8.26
N GLU A 138 9.06 -15.02 9.57
CA GLU A 138 10.34 -15.49 10.13
C GLU A 138 10.66 -16.94 9.72
N THR A 139 9.62 -17.77 9.59
CA THR A 139 9.78 -19.20 9.26
C THR A 139 9.75 -19.50 7.76
N GLY A 140 9.86 -18.47 6.92
CA GLY A 140 10.10 -18.64 5.47
C GLY A 140 8.88 -18.54 4.58
N HIS A 141 7.75 -18.04 5.11
CA HIS A 141 6.55 -17.73 4.31
C HIS A 141 6.58 -16.29 3.80
N LEU A 142 6.04 -16.06 2.62
CA LEU A 142 5.72 -14.72 2.14
C LEU A 142 4.31 -14.37 2.61
N LEU A 143 4.22 -13.41 3.53
CA LEU A 143 2.96 -12.95 4.11
C LEU A 143 2.57 -11.61 3.49
N LEU A 144 1.37 -11.57 2.90
CA LEU A 144 0.76 -10.33 2.41
C LEU A 144 -0.42 -9.97 3.33
N THR A 145 -0.56 -8.70 3.66
CA THR A 145 -1.68 -8.25 4.50
C THR A 145 -2.03 -6.79 4.26
N THR A 146 -3.16 -6.36 4.83
CA THR A 146 -3.56 -4.95 4.79
C THR A 146 -3.70 -4.34 6.20
N LEU A 147 -3.54 -3.03 6.25
CA LEU A 147 -3.86 -2.16 7.38
C LEU A 147 -4.57 -0.89 6.88
N HIS A 148 -5.18 -0.13 7.81
CA HIS A 148 -5.90 1.11 7.49
C HIS A 148 -5.09 2.37 7.84
N THR A 149 -3.77 2.28 7.81
CA THR A 149 -2.85 3.40 8.03
C THR A 149 -2.60 4.18 6.75
N VAL A 150 -2.18 5.44 6.86
CA VAL A 150 -2.09 6.37 5.73
C VAL A 150 -0.67 6.57 5.19
N ASP A 151 0.36 6.13 5.95
CA ASP A 151 1.78 6.18 5.58
C ASP A 151 2.57 5.04 6.25
N ALA A 152 3.84 4.88 5.86
CA ALA A 152 4.70 3.80 6.33
C ALA A 152 5.05 3.94 7.82
N GLY A 153 5.31 5.15 8.30
CA GLY A 153 5.61 5.41 9.71
C GLY A 153 4.44 5.04 10.62
N GLN A 154 3.23 5.49 10.27
CA GLN A 154 2.02 5.12 10.99
C GLN A 154 1.76 3.61 10.93
N THR A 155 2.13 2.95 9.84
CA THR A 155 1.98 1.49 9.70
C THR A 155 2.85 0.76 10.75
N ILE A 156 4.12 1.12 10.87
CA ILE A 156 5.02 0.55 11.88
C ILE A 156 4.50 0.86 13.28
N ASN A 157 4.19 2.13 13.57
CA ASN A 157 3.71 2.55 14.89
C ASN A 157 2.38 1.88 15.27
N ARG A 158 1.48 1.66 14.30
CA ARG A 158 0.21 0.95 14.52
C ARG A 158 0.42 -0.49 14.93
N ILE A 159 1.36 -1.19 14.30
CA ILE A 159 1.68 -2.58 14.65
C ILE A 159 2.31 -2.64 16.04
N VAL A 160 3.32 -1.79 16.29
CA VAL A 160 3.99 -1.73 17.60
C VAL A 160 3.00 -1.40 18.71
N GLY A 161 2.09 -0.46 18.48
CA GLY A 161 1.07 -0.05 19.45
C GLY A 161 -0.03 -1.09 19.75
N MET A 162 -0.02 -2.26 19.10
CA MET A 162 -0.88 -3.39 19.47
C MET A 162 -0.29 -4.23 20.63
N PHE A 163 0.95 -3.94 21.05
CA PHE A 163 1.67 -4.68 22.04
C PHE A 163 1.89 -3.84 23.31
N ASP A 164 2.13 -4.53 24.42
CA ASP A 164 2.48 -3.88 25.68
C ASP A 164 3.86 -3.23 25.59
N GLN A 165 4.10 -2.19 26.37
CA GLN A 165 5.36 -1.44 26.36
C GLN A 165 6.59 -2.33 26.63
N GLU A 166 6.43 -3.38 27.41
CA GLU A 166 7.50 -4.34 27.73
C GLU A 166 7.94 -5.14 26.50
N ASP A 167 7.01 -5.42 25.58
CA ASP A 167 7.25 -6.18 24.35
C ASP A 167 7.73 -5.31 23.19
N GLU A 168 7.63 -3.99 23.29
CA GLU A 168 7.88 -3.05 22.20
C GLU A 168 9.22 -3.30 21.51
N LYS A 169 10.30 -3.41 22.29
CA LYS A 169 11.65 -3.63 21.75
C LYS A 169 11.76 -4.91 20.93
N GLN A 170 11.15 -6.00 21.43
CA GLN A 170 11.18 -7.29 20.75
C GLN A 170 10.37 -7.24 19.45
N ILE A 171 9.20 -6.59 19.46
CA ILE A 171 8.37 -6.43 18.27
C ILE A 171 9.05 -5.58 17.21
N ARG A 172 9.74 -4.51 17.59
CA ARG A 172 10.54 -3.69 16.66
C ARG A 172 11.64 -4.50 15.99
N ILE A 173 12.32 -5.38 16.72
CA ILE A 173 13.35 -6.27 16.15
C ILE A 173 12.71 -7.22 15.13
N ARG A 174 11.61 -7.90 15.50
CA ARG A 174 10.90 -8.82 14.62
C ARG A 174 10.37 -8.14 13.36
N LEU A 175 9.82 -6.93 13.48
CA LEU A 175 9.37 -6.12 12.34
C LEU A 175 10.53 -5.73 11.42
N ALA A 176 11.64 -5.23 11.98
CA ALA A 176 12.81 -4.84 11.21
C ALA A 176 13.39 -6.00 10.37
N ASP A 177 13.26 -7.23 10.86
CA ASP A 177 13.74 -8.43 10.15
C ASP A 177 12.72 -9.02 9.18
N SER A 178 11.42 -8.90 9.47
CA SER A 178 10.34 -9.54 8.71
C SER A 178 9.79 -8.66 7.61
N VAL A 179 9.63 -7.33 7.81
CA VAL A 179 9.04 -6.43 6.83
C VAL A 179 9.95 -6.32 5.59
N ARG A 180 9.38 -6.51 4.41
CA ARG A 180 10.05 -6.32 3.10
C ARG A 180 9.55 -5.06 2.43
N TRP A 181 8.22 -4.88 2.41
CA TRP A 181 7.58 -3.76 1.73
C TRP A 181 6.43 -3.21 2.55
N ILE A 182 6.28 -1.90 2.53
CA ILE A 182 5.05 -1.20 2.90
C ILE A 182 4.65 -0.35 1.70
N ALA A 183 3.44 -0.58 1.16
CA ALA A 183 2.87 0.19 0.07
C ALA A 183 1.58 0.86 0.56
N CYS A 184 1.64 2.16 0.78
CA CYS A 184 0.48 2.95 1.16
C CYS A 184 -0.19 3.51 -0.10
N GLN A 185 -1.52 3.44 -0.18
CA GLN A 185 -2.26 3.72 -1.40
C GLN A 185 -3.40 4.72 -1.17
N ARG A 186 -3.49 5.69 -2.07
CA ARG A 186 -4.61 6.65 -2.19
C ARG A 186 -5.19 6.59 -3.60
N LEU A 187 -6.50 6.77 -3.74
CA LEU A 187 -7.15 6.93 -5.05
C LEU A 187 -7.50 8.38 -5.28
N LEU A 188 -7.00 8.95 -6.36
CA LEU A 188 -7.19 10.33 -6.78
C LEU A 188 -8.19 10.40 -7.95
N PRO A 189 -9.00 11.47 -8.05
CA PRO A 189 -9.80 11.74 -9.23
C PRO A 189 -8.91 11.89 -10.48
N LYS A 190 -9.27 11.19 -11.56
CA LYS A 190 -8.55 11.22 -12.83
C LYS A 190 -9.23 12.20 -13.81
N ILE A 191 -8.44 12.93 -14.57
CA ILE A 191 -8.93 13.73 -15.70
C ILE A 191 -9.65 12.80 -16.70
N GLY A 192 -10.83 13.16 -17.14
CA GLY A 192 -11.66 12.32 -18.01
C GLY A 192 -12.52 11.30 -17.27
N GLY A 193 -12.48 11.29 -15.93
CA GLY A 193 -13.31 10.42 -15.09
C GLY A 193 -12.58 9.19 -14.56
N GLY A 194 -13.19 8.55 -13.57
CA GLY A 194 -12.59 7.42 -12.86
C GLY A 194 -11.57 7.86 -11.82
N ARG A 195 -10.69 6.93 -11.43
CA ARG A 195 -9.68 7.14 -10.38
C ARG A 195 -8.33 6.59 -10.82
N VAL A 196 -7.25 7.18 -10.30
CA VAL A 196 -5.88 6.68 -10.44
C VAL A 196 -5.25 6.55 -9.06
N ALA A 197 -4.43 5.53 -8.86
CA ALA A 197 -3.76 5.29 -7.58
C ALA A 197 -2.46 6.09 -7.48
N ALA A 198 -2.26 6.75 -6.34
CA ALA A 198 -0.98 7.26 -5.90
C ALA A 198 -0.44 6.39 -4.77
N PHE A 199 0.88 6.28 -4.68
CA PHE A 199 1.54 5.39 -3.75
C PHE A 199 2.63 6.09 -2.93
N GLU A 200 2.77 5.66 -1.68
CA GLU A 200 4.02 5.72 -0.95
C GLU A 200 4.56 4.31 -0.83
N ILE A 201 5.81 4.10 -1.24
CA ILE A 201 6.43 2.76 -1.28
C ILE A 201 7.73 2.79 -0.50
N MET A 202 7.80 1.99 0.54
CA MET A 202 8.99 1.73 1.33
C MET A 202 9.43 0.28 1.15
N ASN A 203 10.71 0.06 0.83
CA ASN A 203 11.33 -1.25 0.98
C ASN A 203 12.31 -1.25 2.15
N THR A 204 12.58 -2.42 2.70
CA THR A 204 13.45 -2.54 3.86
C THR A 204 14.93 -2.57 3.44
N ASN A 205 15.68 -1.56 3.89
CA ASN A 205 17.13 -1.47 3.83
C ASN A 205 17.68 -1.21 5.24
N LEU A 206 19.00 -1.06 5.39
CA LEU A 206 19.63 -0.85 6.69
C LEU A 206 19.11 0.40 7.42
N ARG A 207 18.83 1.51 6.69
CA ARG A 207 18.29 2.74 7.30
C ARG A 207 16.87 2.54 7.79
N VAL A 208 16.02 1.86 7.00
CA VAL A 208 14.67 1.52 7.41
C VAL A 208 14.68 0.61 8.62
N LYS A 209 15.55 -0.43 8.66
CA LYS A 209 15.70 -1.30 9.82
C LYS A 209 16.10 -0.51 11.07
N ASP A 210 17.09 0.36 10.96
CA ASP A 210 17.55 1.22 12.06
C ASP A 210 16.41 2.09 12.61
N THR A 211 15.62 2.72 11.71
CA THR A 211 14.48 3.54 12.10
C THR A 211 13.33 2.73 12.70
N ILE A 212 13.08 1.50 12.23
CA ILE A 212 12.11 0.60 12.88
C ILE A 212 12.57 0.26 14.30
N LEU A 213 13.86 -0.02 14.50
CA LEU A 213 14.43 -0.42 15.80
C LEU A 213 14.42 0.71 16.82
N HIS A 214 14.80 1.93 16.42
CA HIS A 214 15.09 3.02 17.34
C HIS A 214 14.06 4.17 17.30
N GLY A 215 13.10 4.09 16.36
CA GLY A 215 12.14 5.17 16.11
C GLY A 215 12.70 6.25 15.16
N GLU A 216 11.82 7.18 14.80
CA GLU A 216 12.18 8.33 13.98
C GLU A 216 12.93 9.38 14.81
N ALA A 217 13.87 10.09 14.18
CA ALA A 217 14.61 11.20 14.76
C ALA A 217 14.67 12.35 13.75
N GLU A 218 15.12 13.53 14.17
CA GLU A 218 15.28 14.70 13.31
C GLU A 218 16.21 14.36 12.12
N GLY A 219 15.74 14.61 10.90
CA GLY A 219 16.45 14.28 9.65
C GLY A 219 16.54 12.77 9.33
N LYS A 220 15.84 11.91 10.09
CA LYS A 220 15.78 10.46 9.90
C LYS A 220 14.35 9.95 10.04
N THR A 221 13.39 10.61 9.39
CA THR A 221 12.02 10.14 9.33
C THR A 221 11.85 9.10 8.24
N PHE A 222 10.81 8.26 8.31
CA PHE A 222 10.48 7.34 7.21
C PHE A 222 10.28 8.11 5.91
N TYR A 223 9.66 9.30 5.94
CA TYR A 223 9.51 10.13 4.76
C TYR A 223 10.87 10.48 4.11
N ASP A 224 11.84 10.94 4.89
CA ASP A 224 13.17 11.36 4.39
C ASP A 224 13.94 10.15 3.81
N ILE A 225 13.79 8.98 4.44
CA ILE A 225 14.41 7.73 3.97
C ILE A 225 13.78 7.26 2.66
N ILE A 226 12.45 7.33 2.55
CA ILE A 226 11.70 6.95 1.34
C ILE A 226 12.04 7.91 0.20
N GLU A 227 12.08 9.23 0.46
CA GLU A 227 12.42 10.25 -0.52
C GLU A 227 13.81 10.01 -1.10
N ALA A 228 14.81 9.77 -0.24
CA ALA A 228 16.18 9.45 -0.65
C ALA A 228 16.31 8.05 -1.27
N GLY A 229 15.34 7.17 -1.05
CA GLY A 229 15.33 5.77 -1.50
C GLY A 229 14.83 5.54 -2.92
N GLN A 230 14.55 6.60 -3.69
CA GLN A 230 14.06 6.50 -5.06
C GLN A 230 14.91 5.59 -5.96
N PRO A 231 16.26 5.61 -5.93
CA PRO A 231 17.08 4.70 -6.73
C PRO A 231 16.87 3.21 -6.42
N PHE A 232 16.35 2.91 -5.22
CA PHE A 232 16.01 1.55 -4.78
C PHE A 232 14.56 1.18 -5.02
N GLY A 233 13.79 2.09 -5.68
CA GLY A 233 12.37 1.93 -5.99
C GLY A 233 11.43 2.24 -4.84
N MET A 234 11.89 3.00 -3.85
CA MET A 234 11.03 3.69 -2.92
C MET A 234 10.40 4.92 -3.59
N MET A 235 9.28 5.38 -3.06
CA MET A 235 8.55 6.52 -3.61
C MET A 235 7.71 7.16 -2.50
N THR A 236 7.75 8.46 -2.35
CA THR A 236 6.81 9.19 -1.48
C THR A 236 5.49 9.46 -2.22
N PHE A 237 4.41 9.73 -1.48
CA PHE A 237 3.17 10.18 -2.10
C PHE A 237 3.37 11.44 -2.95
N ASP A 238 4.21 12.38 -2.50
CA ASP A 238 4.46 13.63 -3.21
C ASP A 238 5.16 13.41 -4.55
N GLN A 239 6.10 12.46 -4.61
CA GLN A 239 6.74 12.03 -5.86
C GLN A 239 5.73 11.35 -6.79
N SER A 240 4.93 10.41 -6.25
CA SER A 240 3.89 9.71 -7.02
C SER A 240 2.85 10.69 -7.60
N ILE A 241 2.37 11.62 -6.80
CA ILE A 241 1.40 12.65 -7.21
C ILE A 241 2.00 13.56 -8.29
N THR A 242 3.25 13.98 -8.13
CA THR A 242 3.97 14.79 -9.13
C THR A 242 4.08 14.06 -10.47
N GLU A 243 4.41 12.75 -10.45
CA GLU A 243 4.45 11.95 -11.68
C GLU A 243 3.08 11.84 -12.36
N LEU A 244 2.00 11.66 -11.59
CA LEU A 244 0.64 11.60 -12.12
C LEU A 244 0.23 12.92 -12.77
N TYR A 245 0.60 14.06 -12.17
CA TYR A 245 0.40 15.37 -12.75
C TYR A 245 1.24 15.56 -14.03
N GLN A 246 2.50 15.19 -14.01
CA GLN A 246 3.40 15.25 -15.16
C GLN A 246 2.90 14.41 -16.34
N LYS A 247 2.27 13.25 -16.07
CA LYS A 247 1.62 12.41 -17.08
C LYS A 247 0.26 12.94 -17.55
N GLY A 248 -0.23 14.06 -17.01
CA GLY A 248 -1.53 14.65 -17.35
C GLY A 248 -2.73 13.82 -16.89
N LEU A 249 -2.56 12.97 -15.86
CA LEU A 249 -3.61 12.10 -15.34
C LEU A 249 -4.49 12.77 -14.29
N ILE A 250 -3.96 13.78 -13.59
CA ILE A 250 -4.66 14.53 -12.52
C ILE A 250 -4.47 16.05 -12.74
N THR A 251 -5.38 16.84 -12.19
CA THR A 251 -5.26 18.31 -12.22
C THR A 251 -4.30 18.79 -11.14
N GLU A 252 -3.82 20.02 -11.26
CA GLU A 252 -3.02 20.70 -10.24
C GLU A 252 -3.76 20.78 -8.90
N GLU A 253 -5.05 21.15 -8.94
CA GLU A 253 -5.90 21.21 -7.75
C GLU A 253 -5.94 19.84 -7.04
N THR A 254 -6.14 18.76 -7.80
CA THR A 254 -6.09 17.39 -7.27
C THR A 254 -4.72 17.10 -6.67
N ALA A 255 -3.62 17.41 -7.36
CA ALA A 255 -2.27 17.17 -6.87
C ALA A 255 -2.01 17.88 -5.53
N LEU A 256 -2.35 19.16 -5.43
CA LEU A 256 -2.16 19.95 -4.20
C LEU A 256 -3.10 19.50 -3.05
N SER A 257 -4.32 19.07 -3.37
CA SER A 257 -5.29 18.59 -2.36
C SER A 257 -4.86 17.27 -1.71
N TYR A 258 -4.20 16.38 -2.46
CA TYR A 258 -3.78 15.05 -2.00
C TYR A 258 -2.31 15.00 -1.55
N ALA A 259 -1.55 16.08 -1.73
CA ALA A 259 -0.15 16.17 -1.32
C ALA A 259 0.03 16.00 0.19
N SER A 260 1.07 15.28 0.60
CA SER A 260 1.51 15.20 2.00
C SER A 260 2.25 16.48 2.40
N ARG A 261 3.11 16.99 1.53
CA ARG A 261 3.86 18.26 1.68
C ARG A 261 3.55 19.18 0.51
N LYS A 262 2.48 20.01 0.63
CA LYS A 262 1.99 20.90 -0.45
C LYS A 262 3.07 21.77 -1.08
N ALA A 263 3.99 22.31 -0.27
CA ALA A 263 5.08 23.15 -0.77
C ALA A 263 6.07 22.39 -1.68
N ILE A 264 6.27 21.10 -1.45
CA ILE A 264 7.15 20.26 -2.30
C ILE A 264 6.44 20.01 -3.64
N VAL A 265 5.19 19.55 -3.59
CA VAL A 265 4.40 19.28 -4.80
C VAL A 265 4.18 20.55 -5.60
N GLY A 266 3.90 21.71 -4.97
CA GLY A 266 3.75 22.99 -5.64
C GLY A 266 5.00 23.37 -6.44
N ARG A 267 6.19 23.33 -5.82
CA ARG A 267 7.45 23.60 -6.52
C ARG A 267 7.72 22.63 -7.68
N ALA A 268 7.37 21.37 -7.50
CA ALA A 268 7.54 20.36 -8.54
C ALA A 268 6.57 20.63 -9.73
N ILE A 269 5.33 21.04 -9.45
CA ILE A 269 4.35 21.46 -10.47
C ILE A 269 4.86 22.68 -11.24
N ASP A 270 5.38 23.70 -10.54
CA ASP A 270 5.95 24.89 -11.17
C ASP A 270 7.11 24.55 -12.11
N ALA A 271 7.97 23.61 -11.70
CA ALA A 271 9.05 23.09 -12.56
C ALA A 271 8.50 22.39 -13.82
N VAL A 272 7.44 21.59 -13.69
CA VAL A 272 6.78 20.94 -14.82
C VAL A 272 6.13 21.96 -15.77
N LYS A 273 5.42 22.96 -15.22
CA LYS A 273 4.83 24.06 -16.01
C LYS A 273 5.90 24.84 -16.77
N SER A 274 6.98 25.22 -16.08
CA SER A 274 8.11 25.93 -16.70
C SER A 274 8.73 25.12 -17.85
N ALA A 275 8.92 23.81 -17.66
CA ALA A 275 9.43 22.93 -18.71
C ALA A 275 8.48 22.81 -19.93
N ARG A 276 7.18 23.03 -19.73
CA ARG A 276 6.16 23.08 -20.80
C ARG A 276 5.97 24.47 -21.41
N GLY A 277 6.67 25.52 -20.90
CA GLY A 277 6.49 26.89 -21.32
C GLY A 277 5.20 27.52 -20.80
N GLU A 278 4.57 26.94 -19.77
CA GLU A 278 3.35 27.46 -19.14
C GLU A 278 3.71 28.51 -18.06
N LYS A 279 2.82 29.47 -17.82
CA LYS A 279 3.01 30.47 -16.75
C LYS A 279 2.94 29.80 -15.38
N THR A 280 3.91 30.07 -14.53
CA THR A 280 4.01 29.51 -13.14
C THR A 280 3.44 30.44 -12.07
N THR A 281 3.14 31.71 -12.42
CA THR A 281 2.57 32.68 -11.47
C THR A 281 1.32 33.32 -12.06
N SER A 282 0.33 33.60 -11.19
CA SER A 282 -0.86 34.39 -11.53
C SER A 282 -0.63 35.90 -11.43
N ILE A 283 0.62 36.32 -11.11
CA ILE A 283 0.95 37.75 -11.04
C ILE A 283 1.17 38.24 -12.47
N GLU A 284 0.20 38.97 -12.99
CA GLU A 284 0.32 39.72 -14.24
C GLU A 284 1.25 40.92 -13.97
N ASP A 285 2.29 41.06 -14.78
CA ASP A 285 3.23 42.21 -14.78
C ASP A 285 4.21 42.34 -13.61
N LEU A 286 5.01 41.33 -13.30
CA LEU A 286 6.30 41.53 -12.63
C LEU A 286 7.26 42.22 -13.63
N LYS A 287 7.24 43.56 -13.70
CA LYS A 287 8.33 44.33 -14.29
C LYS A 287 9.42 44.45 -13.25
N ILE A 288 10.60 43.90 -13.53
CA ILE A 288 11.80 44.20 -12.76
C ILE A 288 12.05 45.69 -12.95
N ASP A 289 11.94 46.47 -11.86
CA ASP A 289 12.30 47.88 -11.85
C ASP A 289 13.82 47.97 -12.04
N GLN A 290 14.23 48.30 -13.26
CA GLN A 290 15.65 48.37 -13.65
C GLN A 290 16.40 49.58 -13.01
N ASP A 291 15.70 50.40 -12.24
CA ASP A 291 16.28 51.60 -11.63
C ASP A 291 17.04 51.30 -10.30
N TYR A 292 17.00 50.10 -9.76
CA TYR A 292 17.75 49.73 -8.53
C TYR A 292 19.20 49.31 -8.79
N THR A 293 19.68 49.27 -10.03
CA THR A 293 21.08 48.90 -10.35
C THR A 293 22.00 50.10 -10.67
N LYS A 294 21.54 51.32 -10.39
CA LYS A 294 22.36 52.55 -10.59
C LYS A 294 22.35 53.40 -9.33
N GLN A 295 22.86 52.87 -8.24
CA GLN A 295 23.43 53.68 -7.12
C GLN A 295 24.69 53.00 -6.60
#